data_54df9b4b035df43a2dfc60f77b52931d
#
_entry.id   54df9b4b035df43a2dfc60f77b52931d
#
_cell.length_a   1.000
_cell.length_b   1.000
_cell.length_c   1.000
_cell.angle_alpha   90.00
_cell.angle_beta   90.00
_cell.angle_gamma   90.00
#
_symmetry.space_group_name_H-M   'P 1'
#
loop_
_entity.id
_entity.type
_entity.pdbx_description
1 polymer ?
#
loop_
_entity_poly.entity_id
_entity_poly.type
_entity_poly.pdbx_seq_one_letter_code
_entity_poly.pdbx_strand_id
1 'polypeptide(L)'
;MSADERVFVIVGASLAGARAAETLRAEGFTGRVLLIGQEDEVPYERPPLSKGFLQGKDGREKAYVHPREWYAEKDIELLLGRRAVAVHPQARTVTLDGGEQLGYDKLLLATGSRVRTLDVPGADASGVHYLRTYPDSEALRAALSRDPSPQVLVVGTGWIGMEIAAAARGYGCPVTVVGTDRAPLRKVLGDEPAAVFRKLHEANGVEFRFESGVREFGSLDGAVRSAVLDDGTELAVDLVAVGVGIRPDTALAEHAGLAVDDGVVVDASLRTSDPDIYACGDVASAYHPLLGRHLRTEHWANARAGGKAAAKAMLGQDVSYEQVPYFFTDQYDLGMEYCGWAGPGDYARVVFRGSTEIVDGKAPEFIAFWLTDDDRVIAAMNVNIWDVQDDLSALVKAGFSGTPADPARLADPSVPLSALLPT
;
A
#
# COMPACT_ATOMS: atom_id res chain seq x y z
N MET A 1 32.24 0.26 28.40
CA MET A 1 32.09 0.81 27.07
C MET A 1 31.37 2.15 27.23
N SER A 2 31.86 3.25 26.64
CA SER A 2 31.15 4.52 26.68
C SER A 2 29.78 4.33 25.98
N ALA A 3 28.72 4.91 26.55
CA ALA A 3 27.41 4.91 25.89
C ALA A 3 27.54 5.56 24.50
N ASP A 4 26.85 5.01 23.50
CA ASP A 4 26.78 5.63 22.17
C ASP A 4 25.90 6.92 22.31
N GLU A 5 26.49 8.07 22.09
CA GLU A 5 25.81 9.36 22.27
C GLU A 5 25.01 9.77 21.03
N ARG A 6 25.08 9.00 19.93
CA ARG A 6 24.36 9.32 18.69
C ARG A 6 22.86 9.28 18.87
N VAL A 7 22.18 10.18 18.18
CA VAL A 7 20.74 10.32 18.17
C VAL A 7 20.21 10.00 16.75
N PHE A 8 19.41 8.96 16.63
CA PHE A 8 18.73 8.62 15.38
C PHE A 8 17.25 8.98 15.49
N VAL A 9 16.79 9.82 14.55
CA VAL A 9 15.42 10.30 14.49
C VAL A 9 14.70 9.63 13.33
N ILE A 10 13.50 9.11 13.58
CA ILE A 10 12.62 8.49 12.58
C ILE A 10 11.32 9.29 12.55
N VAL A 11 11.01 9.90 11.42
CA VAL A 11 9.75 10.64 11.20
C VAL A 11 8.78 9.77 10.43
N GLY A 12 7.73 9.34 11.12
CA GLY A 12 6.69 8.44 10.61
C GLY A 12 6.56 7.16 11.46
N ALA A 13 5.67 7.19 12.46
CA ALA A 13 5.41 6.07 13.37
C ALA A 13 4.33 5.13 12.80
N SER A 14 4.59 4.54 11.64
CA SER A 14 3.82 3.45 11.06
C SER A 14 4.76 2.26 10.80
N LEU A 15 4.37 1.30 9.96
CA LEU A 15 5.11 0.05 9.75
C LEU A 15 6.59 0.26 9.39
N ALA A 16 6.91 1.13 8.44
CA ALA A 16 8.29 1.34 8.00
C ALA A 16 9.18 1.90 9.13
N GLY A 17 8.70 2.94 9.83
CA GLY A 17 9.42 3.54 10.95
C GLY A 17 9.58 2.59 12.14
N ALA A 18 8.52 1.81 12.47
CA ALA A 18 8.60 0.81 13.54
C ALA A 18 9.61 -0.31 13.22
N ARG A 19 9.62 -0.80 11.97
CA ARG A 19 10.58 -1.82 11.54
C ARG A 19 12.02 -1.28 11.49
N ALA A 20 12.19 -0.01 11.18
CA ALA A 20 13.50 0.65 11.28
C ALA A 20 13.97 0.73 12.74
N ALA A 21 13.14 1.22 13.65
CA ALA A 21 13.46 1.32 15.08
C ALA A 21 13.77 -0.06 15.70
N GLU A 22 12.97 -1.07 15.39
CA GLU A 22 13.19 -2.48 15.77
C GLU A 22 14.57 -2.96 15.29
N THR A 23 14.88 -2.71 14.00
CA THR A 23 16.13 -3.18 13.39
C THR A 23 17.35 -2.48 13.98
N LEU A 24 17.29 -1.19 14.26
CA LEU A 24 18.37 -0.49 14.96
C LEU A 24 18.74 -1.18 16.27
N ARG A 25 17.75 -1.57 17.06
CA ARG A 25 17.98 -2.29 18.32
C ARG A 25 18.47 -3.72 18.12
N ALA A 26 17.91 -4.44 17.15
CA ALA A 26 18.34 -5.79 16.81
C ALA A 26 19.80 -5.86 16.31
N GLU A 27 20.24 -4.83 15.59
CA GLU A 27 21.62 -4.68 15.10
C GLU A 27 22.57 -4.09 16.15
N GLY A 28 22.12 -3.89 17.39
CA GLY A 28 22.95 -3.52 18.53
C GLY A 28 23.22 -2.01 18.69
N PHE A 29 22.46 -1.14 18.02
CA PHE A 29 22.56 0.31 18.25
C PHE A 29 22.11 0.65 19.66
N THR A 30 22.98 1.26 20.46
CA THR A 30 22.73 1.65 21.86
C THR A 30 22.49 3.13 22.07
N GLY A 31 22.63 3.95 21.01
CA GLY A 31 22.32 5.37 21.03
C GLY A 31 20.82 5.66 21.17
N ARG A 32 20.45 6.91 21.20
CA ARG A 32 19.04 7.34 21.33
C ARG A 32 18.27 7.11 20.05
N VAL A 33 17.05 6.52 20.12
CA VAL A 33 16.15 6.34 19.00
C VAL A 33 14.82 7.01 19.29
N LEU A 34 14.46 8.01 18.48
CA LEU A 34 13.18 8.72 18.55
C LEU A 34 12.31 8.33 17.37
N LEU A 35 11.10 7.87 17.65
CA LEU A 35 10.09 7.55 16.65
C LEU A 35 8.91 8.52 16.76
N ILE A 36 8.76 9.41 15.77
CA ILE A 36 7.81 10.52 15.77
C ILE A 36 6.59 10.16 14.90
N GLY A 37 5.40 10.28 15.46
CA GLY A 37 4.12 10.02 14.78
C GLY A 37 3.12 11.12 14.97
N GLN A 38 2.44 11.53 13.88
CA GLN A 38 1.36 12.54 13.97
C GLN A 38 0.06 11.97 14.55
N GLU A 39 -0.15 10.65 14.44
CA GLU A 39 -1.28 9.94 15.05
C GLU A 39 -0.95 9.65 16.52
N ASP A 40 -1.96 9.69 17.41
CA ASP A 40 -1.81 9.33 18.82
C ASP A 40 -1.97 7.80 19.04
N GLU A 41 -1.60 7.03 18.05
CA GLU A 41 -1.70 5.57 18.05
C GLU A 41 -0.31 4.96 17.94
N VAL A 42 -0.09 3.82 18.62
CA VAL A 42 1.16 3.06 18.43
C VAL A 42 1.30 2.60 16.98
N PRO A 43 2.52 2.39 16.48
CA PRO A 43 2.72 1.96 15.10
C PRO A 43 1.90 0.72 14.75
N TYR A 44 1.16 0.78 13.64
CA TYR A 44 0.29 -0.29 13.17
C TYR A 44 0.41 -0.53 11.67
N GLU A 45 -0.06 -1.69 11.24
CA GLU A 45 -0.15 -2.12 9.85
C GLU A 45 -1.47 -1.64 9.24
N ARG A 46 -1.44 -1.06 8.04
CA ARG A 46 -2.65 -0.50 7.40
C ARG A 46 -3.55 -1.51 6.69
N PRO A 47 -3.07 -2.68 6.18
CA PRO A 47 -3.94 -3.61 5.48
C PRO A 47 -5.20 -4.05 6.26
N PRO A 48 -5.19 -4.24 7.58
CA PRO A 48 -6.40 -4.58 8.33
C PRO A 48 -7.52 -3.53 8.23
N LEU A 49 -7.19 -2.26 7.98
CA LEU A 49 -8.17 -1.15 7.95
C LEU A 49 -9.19 -1.25 6.82
N SER A 50 -8.90 -1.96 5.72
CA SER A 50 -9.83 -2.23 4.61
C SER A 50 -10.33 -3.68 4.61
N LYS A 51 -9.84 -4.52 5.54
CA LYS A 51 -10.11 -5.97 5.65
C LYS A 51 -10.81 -6.33 6.97
N GLY A 52 -10.17 -7.16 7.77
CA GLY A 52 -10.75 -7.72 8.99
C GLY A 52 -11.21 -6.69 10.00
N PHE A 53 -10.49 -5.58 10.16
CA PHE A 53 -10.91 -4.48 11.05
C PHE A 53 -12.16 -3.76 10.51
N LEU A 54 -12.20 -3.39 9.22
CA LEU A 54 -13.37 -2.77 8.60
C LEU A 54 -14.59 -3.69 8.66
N GLN A 55 -14.38 -5.01 8.50
CA GLN A 55 -15.43 -6.03 8.56
C GLN A 55 -15.90 -6.34 9.98
N GLY A 56 -15.30 -5.72 11.02
CA GLY A 56 -15.64 -5.98 12.42
C GLY A 56 -15.18 -7.34 12.95
N LYS A 57 -14.32 -8.04 12.23
CA LYS A 57 -13.79 -9.36 12.61
C LYS A 57 -12.57 -9.27 13.52
N ASP A 58 -11.81 -8.18 13.43
CA ASP A 58 -10.54 -7.99 14.14
C ASP A 58 -10.61 -6.74 15.04
N GLY A 59 -9.94 -6.81 16.21
CA GLY A 59 -9.68 -5.68 17.10
C GLY A 59 -8.48 -4.86 16.62
N ARG A 60 -8.27 -3.67 17.23
CA ARG A 60 -7.15 -2.77 16.90
C ARG A 60 -5.80 -3.45 17.14
N GLU A 61 -5.67 -4.16 18.26
CA GLU A 61 -4.41 -4.75 18.71
C GLU A 61 -3.81 -5.73 17.71
N LYS A 62 -4.66 -6.37 16.89
CA LYS A 62 -4.21 -7.31 15.86
C LYS A 62 -3.35 -6.65 14.77
N ALA A 63 -3.52 -5.35 14.54
CA ALA A 63 -2.75 -4.63 13.55
C ALA A 63 -1.53 -3.92 14.13
N TYR A 64 -1.34 -3.87 15.44
CA TYR A 64 -0.16 -3.23 16.03
C TYR A 64 1.12 -3.96 15.62
N VAL A 65 2.14 -3.19 15.21
CA VAL A 65 3.46 -3.75 14.91
C VAL A 65 4.08 -4.35 16.17
N HIS A 66 3.96 -3.62 17.28
CA HIS A 66 4.30 -4.05 18.64
C HIS A 66 3.39 -3.30 19.64
N PRO A 67 3.13 -3.87 20.82
CA PRO A 67 2.43 -3.15 21.88
C PRO A 67 3.28 -1.99 22.41
N ARG A 68 2.67 -0.99 23.07
CA ARG A 68 3.33 0.23 23.55
C ARG A 68 4.50 -0.07 24.47
N GLU A 69 4.34 -1.05 25.37
CA GLU A 69 5.33 -1.47 26.35
C GLU A 69 6.62 -1.99 25.72
N TRP A 70 6.50 -2.64 24.57
CA TRP A 70 7.65 -3.17 23.83
C TRP A 70 8.62 -2.05 23.41
N TYR A 71 8.11 -0.89 22.99
CA TYR A 71 8.97 0.24 22.60
C TYR A 71 9.75 0.77 23.80
N ALA A 72 9.13 0.88 24.97
CA ALA A 72 9.79 1.29 26.20
C ALA A 72 10.85 0.26 26.65
N GLU A 73 10.54 -1.04 26.59
CA GLU A 73 11.49 -2.13 26.89
C GLU A 73 12.71 -2.14 25.95
N LYS A 74 12.55 -1.60 24.75
CA LYS A 74 13.62 -1.49 23.75
C LYS A 74 14.29 -0.11 23.73
N ASP A 75 14.05 0.75 24.73
CA ASP A 75 14.57 2.11 24.76
C ASP A 75 14.28 2.93 23.49
N ILE A 76 13.12 2.72 22.87
CA ILE A 76 12.64 3.49 21.72
C ILE A 76 11.67 4.55 22.24
N GLU A 77 12.02 5.82 22.10
CA GLU A 77 11.18 6.94 22.53
C GLU A 77 10.08 7.19 21.50
N LEU A 78 8.82 6.92 21.88
CA LEU A 78 7.64 7.23 21.07
C LEU A 78 7.18 8.65 21.32
N LEU A 79 7.21 9.49 20.29
CA LEU A 79 6.64 10.85 20.28
C LEU A 79 5.38 10.83 19.41
N LEU A 80 4.27 10.32 19.96
CA LEU A 80 2.98 10.20 19.29
C LEU A 80 2.15 11.47 19.46
N GLY A 81 1.20 11.74 18.54
CA GLY A 81 0.44 12.97 18.49
C GLY A 81 1.33 14.20 18.18
N ARG A 82 2.54 14.00 17.65
CA ARG A 82 3.51 15.05 17.36
C ARG A 82 3.88 15.03 15.86
N ARG A 83 3.75 16.18 15.24
CA ARG A 83 4.02 16.31 13.80
C ARG A 83 5.37 17.00 13.57
N ALA A 84 6.25 16.37 12.78
CA ALA A 84 7.40 17.05 12.23
C ALA A 84 6.94 18.04 11.14
N VAL A 85 7.37 19.30 11.22
CA VAL A 85 6.94 20.38 10.32
C VAL A 85 8.09 20.93 9.47
N ALA A 86 9.34 20.75 9.90
CA ALA A 86 10.51 21.13 9.12
C ALA A 86 11.72 20.23 9.44
N VAL A 87 12.60 20.09 8.45
CA VAL A 87 13.92 19.48 8.59
C VAL A 87 14.96 20.49 8.15
N HIS A 88 16.01 20.65 8.96
CA HIS A 88 17.12 21.59 8.73
C HIS A 88 18.43 20.79 8.58
N PRO A 89 18.82 20.34 7.37
CA PRO A 89 19.98 19.45 7.18
C PRO A 89 21.28 20.04 7.71
N GLN A 90 21.55 21.35 7.48
CA GLN A 90 22.78 22.01 7.90
C GLN A 90 22.91 22.09 9.43
N ALA A 91 21.79 22.27 10.14
CA ALA A 91 21.74 22.29 11.59
C ALA A 91 21.55 20.89 12.20
N ARG A 92 21.25 19.88 11.37
CA ARG A 92 20.90 18.52 11.80
C ARG A 92 19.77 18.50 12.81
N THR A 93 18.68 19.23 12.54
CA THR A 93 17.52 19.30 13.42
C THR A 93 16.22 19.04 12.69
N VAL A 94 15.26 18.44 13.42
CA VAL A 94 13.85 18.32 13.03
C VAL A 94 13.05 19.22 13.94
N THR A 95 12.19 20.07 13.36
CA THR A 95 11.25 20.91 14.13
C THR A 95 9.88 20.23 14.20
N LEU A 96 9.34 20.11 15.39
CA LEU A 96 7.98 19.62 15.63
C LEU A 96 6.96 20.76 15.66
N ASP A 97 5.69 20.40 15.50
CA ASP A 97 4.57 21.30 15.81
C ASP A 97 4.71 21.77 17.27
N GLY A 98 4.50 23.07 17.51
CA GLY A 98 4.81 23.70 18.79
C GLY A 98 6.24 24.25 18.91
N GLY A 99 7.11 24.06 17.90
CA GLY A 99 8.41 24.74 17.78
C GLY A 99 9.58 24.02 18.46
N GLU A 100 9.37 22.87 19.09
CA GLU A 100 10.45 22.05 19.65
C GLU A 100 11.40 21.57 18.55
N GLN A 101 12.71 21.64 18.80
CA GLN A 101 13.74 21.15 17.87
C GLN A 101 14.47 19.96 18.45
N LEU A 102 14.58 18.89 17.63
CA LEU A 102 15.30 17.66 17.97
C LEU A 102 16.52 17.52 17.08
N GLY A 103 17.70 17.42 17.68
CA GLY A 103 18.95 17.14 16.98
C GLY A 103 19.03 15.69 16.53
N TYR A 104 19.72 15.41 15.41
CA TYR A 104 19.97 14.07 14.93
C TYR A 104 21.39 13.90 14.37
N ASP A 105 21.93 12.69 14.50
CA ASP A 105 23.10 12.23 13.74
C ASP A 105 22.68 11.54 12.43
N LYS A 106 21.55 10.82 12.46
CA LYS A 106 20.89 10.25 11.28
C LYS A 106 19.37 10.48 11.36
N LEU A 107 18.77 10.77 10.21
CA LEU A 107 17.34 10.98 10.05
C LEU A 107 16.76 9.99 9.04
N LEU A 108 15.64 9.37 9.39
CA LEU A 108 14.83 8.57 8.47
C LEU A 108 13.48 9.26 8.22
N LEU A 109 13.17 9.54 6.97
CA LEU A 109 11.85 9.96 6.51
C LEU A 109 11.03 8.72 6.13
N ALA A 110 10.06 8.38 6.97
CA ALA A 110 9.10 7.28 6.79
C ALA A 110 7.65 7.82 6.81
N THR A 111 7.45 9.01 6.23
CA THR A 111 6.20 9.79 6.27
C THR A 111 5.07 9.14 5.46
N GLY A 112 5.39 8.19 4.62
CA GLY A 112 4.41 7.42 3.84
C GLY A 112 3.70 8.26 2.78
N SER A 113 2.37 8.12 2.71
CA SER A 113 1.54 8.78 1.70
C SER A 113 0.28 9.35 2.32
N ARG A 114 -0.35 10.31 1.61
CA ARG A 114 -1.66 10.89 1.90
C ARG A 114 -2.67 10.46 0.85
N VAL A 115 -3.93 10.29 1.24
CA VAL A 115 -5.03 10.04 0.30
C VAL A 115 -5.18 11.20 -0.67
N ARG A 116 -5.54 10.89 -1.91
CA ARG A 116 -6.02 11.88 -2.87
C ARG A 116 -7.48 12.17 -2.54
N THR A 117 -7.82 13.44 -2.43
CA THR A 117 -9.20 13.89 -2.23
C THR A 117 -9.84 14.28 -3.56
N LEU A 118 -11.14 14.17 -3.66
CA LEU A 118 -11.90 14.71 -4.80
C LEU A 118 -12.05 16.22 -4.62
N ASP A 119 -11.81 16.96 -5.69
CA ASP A 119 -12.06 18.41 -5.76
C ASP A 119 -13.33 18.65 -6.58
N VAL A 120 -14.47 18.26 -5.99
CA VAL A 120 -15.80 18.41 -6.59
C VAL A 120 -16.78 18.98 -5.57
N PRO A 121 -17.82 19.71 -5.98
CA PRO A 121 -18.85 20.21 -5.07
C PRO A 121 -19.42 19.08 -4.20
N GLY A 122 -19.58 19.33 -2.89
CA GLY A 122 -20.13 18.39 -1.92
C GLY A 122 -19.16 17.27 -1.47
N ALA A 123 -17.89 17.28 -1.86
CA ALA A 123 -16.92 16.28 -1.42
C ALA A 123 -16.61 16.32 0.09
N ASP A 124 -17.00 17.38 0.78
CA ASP A 124 -16.88 17.58 2.21
C ASP A 124 -18.18 17.25 2.99
N ALA A 125 -19.23 16.80 2.30
CA ALA A 125 -20.49 16.42 2.93
C ALA A 125 -20.31 15.24 3.90
N SER A 126 -21.08 15.27 5.00
CA SER A 126 -21.15 14.12 5.91
C SER A 126 -21.60 12.87 5.15
N GLY A 127 -20.92 11.73 5.39
CA GLY A 127 -21.14 10.48 4.66
C GLY A 127 -20.23 10.30 3.45
N VAL A 128 -19.36 11.26 3.13
CA VAL A 128 -18.22 11.07 2.22
C VAL A 128 -16.99 10.68 3.05
N HIS A 129 -16.47 9.49 2.80
CA HIS A 129 -15.38 8.89 3.58
C HIS A 129 -14.15 8.61 2.71
N TYR A 130 -12.99 8.83 3.30
CA TYR A 130 -11.68 8.37 2.81
C TYR A 130 -11.15 7.34 3.80
N LEU A 131 -10.22 6.49 3.36
CA LEU A 131 -9.66 5.45 4.24
C LEU A 131 -8.14 5.54 4.28
N ARG A 132 -7.59 5.89 5.44
CA ARG A 132 -6.14 5.89 5.69
C ARG A 132 -5.79 5.51 7.12
N THR A 133 -6.58 5.91 8.11
CA THR A 133 -6.30 5.80 9.54
C THR A 133 -7.34 4.95 10.26
N TYR A 134 -7.09 4.59 11.53
CA TYR A 134 -8.09 3.92 12.36
C TYR A 134 -9.40 4.70 12.49
N PRO A 135 -9.37 6.01 12.81
CA PRO A 135 -10.61 6.79 12.85
C PRO A 135 -11.41 6.74 11.55
N ASP A 136 -10.74 6.76 10.38
CA ASP A 136 -11.40 6.64 9.09
C ASP A 136 -12.11 5.29 8.95
N SER A 137 -11.41 4.19 9.28
CA SER A 137 -11.97 2.84 9.19
C SER A 137 -13.11 2.62 10.18
N GLU A 138 -13.02 3.16 11.40
CA GLU A 138 -14.09 3.11 12.40
C GLU A 138 -15.33 3.87 11.95
N ALA A 139 -15.16 5.09 11.43
CA ALA A 139 -16.25 5.90 10.89
C ALA A 139 -16.93 5.19 9.71
N LEU A 140 -16.14 4.63 8.79
CA LEU A 140 -16.67 3.88 7.65
C LEU A 140 -17.38 2.60 8.10
N ARG A 141 -16.82 1.84 9.03
CA ARG A 141 -17.46 0.64 9.61
C ARG A 141 -18.79 0.97 10.27
N ALA A 142 -18.81 2.02 11.10
CA ALA A 142 -20.03 2.48 11.75
C ALA A 142 -21.10 2.90 10.74
N ALA A 143 -20.69 3.53 9.64
CA ALA A 143 -21.59 3.93 8.57
C ALA A 143 -22.14 2.73 7.76
N LEU A 144 -21.30 1.72 7.46
CA LEU A 144 -21.70 0.50 6.74
C LEU A 144 -22.63 -0.40 7.56
N SER A 145 -22.50 -0.41 8.88
CA SER A 145 -23.30 -1.26 9.79
C SER A 145 -24.63 -0.66 10.21
N ARG A 146 -25.06 0.46 9.63
CA ARG A 146 -26.36 1.06 9.94
C ARG A 146 -27.55 0.20 9.50
N ASP A 147 -28.68 0.36 10.20
CA ASP A 147 -29.97 -0.24 9.84
C ASP A 147 -30.99 0.92 9.62
N PRO A 148 -31.64 1.00 8.43
CA PRO A 148 -31.44 0.14 7.25
C PRO A 148 -30.06 0.30 6.61
N SER A 149 -29.63 -0.75 5.90
CA SER A 149 -28.35 -0.75 5.17
C SER A 149 -28.27 0.40 4.16
N PRO A 150 -27.18 1.21 4.17
CA PRO A 150 -27.06 2.35 3.28
C PRO A 150 -26.82 1.95 1.83
N GLN A 151 -27.25 2.80 0.89
CA GLN A 151 -26.84 2.76 -0.51
C GLN A 151 -25.40 3.28 -0.61
N VAL A 152 -24.47 2.42 -0.96
CA VAL A 152 -23.02 2.74 -0.95
C VAL A 152 -22.53 3.03 -2.36
N LEU A 153 -21.91 4.19 -2.55
CA LEU A 153 -21.11 4.51 -3.72
C LEU A 153 -19.64 4.38 -3.38
N VAL A 154 -18.90 3.54 -4.11
CA VAL A 154 -17.44 3.50 -4.06
C VAL A 154 -16.89 4.25 -5.28
N VAL A 155 -16.09 5.29 -5.05
CA VAL A 155 -15.43 6.06 -6.10
C VAL A 155 -13.98 5.62 -6.20
N GLY A 156 -13.65 4.94 -7.29
CA GLY A 156 -12.34 4.37 -7.57
C GLY A 156 -12.34 2.85 -7.64
N THR A 157 -11.70 2.33 -8.68
CA THR A 157 -11.63 0.90 -9.04
C THR A 157 -10.27 0.26 -8.72
N GLY A 158 -9.49 0.90 -7.83
CA GLY A 158 -8.22 0.36 -7.30
C GLY A 158 -8.44 -0.61 -6.13
N TRP A 159 -7.34 -1.14 -5.56
CA TRP A 159 -7.37 -2.15 -4.49
C TRP A 159 -8.25 -1.76 -3.32
N ILE A 160 -8.06 -0.57 -2.76
CA ILE A 160 -8.83 -0.08 -1.60
C ILE A 160 -10.32 0.04 -1.94
N GLY A 161 -10.66 0.56 -3.13
CA GLY A 161 -12.06 0.64 -3.57
C GLY A 161 -12.71 -0.74 -3.65
N MET A 162 -12.01 -1.73 -4.21
CA MET A 162 -12.52 -3.10 -4.33
C MET A 162 -12.64 -3.79 -2.96
N GLU A 163 -11.69 -3.61 -2.06
CA GLU A 163 -11.77 -4.14 -0.69
C GLU A 163 -12.93 -3.53 0.10
N ILE A 164 -13.14 -2.22 -0.02
CA ILE A 164 -14.29 -1.53 0.60
C ILE A 164 -15.61 -2.03 0.00
N ALA A 165 -15.69 -2.21 -1.33
CA ALA A 165 -16.87 -2.75 -2.00
C ALA A 165 -17.20 -4.16 -1.48
N ALA A 166 -16.19 -5.03 -1.35
CA ALA A 166 -16.35 -6.36 -0.78
C ALA A 166 -16.81 -6.32 0.69
N ALA A 167 -16.22 -5.43 1.51
CA ALA A 167 -16.62 -5.26 2.91
C ALA A 167 -18.08 -4.77 3.01
N ALA A 168 -18.48 -3.76 2.21
CA ALA A 168 -19.83 -3.22 2.19
C ALA A 168 -20.87 -4.28 1.80
N ARG A 169 -20.55 -5.13 0.80
CA ARG A 169 -21.41 -6.29 0.46
C ARG A 169 -21.51 -7.29 1.63
N GLY A 170 -20.42 -7.46 2.40
CA GLY A 170 -20.44 -8.28 3.61
C GLY A 170 -21.39 -7.76 4.68
N TYR A 171 -21.65 -6.47 4.75
CA TYR A 171 -22.69 -5.83 5.58
C TYR A 171 -24.09 -5.85 4.96
N GLY A 172 -24.25 -6.42 3.75
CA GLY A 172 -25.53 -6.45 3.03
C GLY A 172 -25.90 -5.14 2.32
N CYS A 173 -24.99 -4.18 2.24
CA CYS A 173 -25.23 -2.91 1.57
C CYS A 173 -25.36 -3.11 0.05
N PRO A 174 -26.31 -2.48 -0.65
CA PRO A 174 -26.23 -2.27 -2.10
C PRO A 174 -25.01 -1.42 -2.43
N VAL A 175 -24.22 -1.85 -3.43
CA VAL A 175 -22.96 -1.20 -3.78
C VAL A 175 -22.91 -0.89 -5.26
N THR A 176 -22.64 0.38 -5.58
CA THR A 176 -22.25 0.83 -6.91
C THR A 176 -20.80 1.31 -6.87
N VAL A 177 -19.99 0.87 -7.83
CA VAL A 177 -18.59 1.30 -7.99
C VAL A 177 -18.47 2.14 -9.25
N VAL A 178 -17.90 3.33 -9.11
CA VAL A 178 -17.64 4.26 -10.22
C VAL A 178 -16.14 4.40 -10.44
N GLY A 179 -15.69 4.39 -11.69
CA GLY A 179 -14.30 4.63 -12.01
C GLY A 179 -14.04 5.01 -13.46
N THR A 180 -12.99 5.77 -13.67
CA THR A 180 -12.59 6.29 -14.98
C THR A 180 -11.96 5.24 -15.90
N ASP A 181 -11.63 4.06 -15.39
CA ASP A 181 -11.13 2.95 -16.19
C ASP A 181 -12.29 2.06 -16.67
N ARG A 182 -12.05 1.18 -17.64
CA ARG A 182 -13.05 0.26 -18.22
C ARG A 182 -13.19 -1.07 -17.45
N ALA A 183 -12.32 -1.31 -16.47
CA ALA A 183 -12.41 -2.46 -15.57
C ALA A 183 -11.70 -2.18 -14.24
N PRO A 184 -12.08 -2.86 -13.13
CA PRO A 184 -11.39 -2.71 -11.86
C PRO A 184 -9.98 -3.28 -11.94
N LEU A 185 -9.01 -2.66 -11.26
CA LEU A 185 -7.62 -3.11 -11.14
C LEU A 185 -6.84 -3.20 -12.46
N ARG A 186 -7.44 -2.79 -13.58
CA ARG A 186 -6.87 -2.93 -14.92
C ARG A 186 -5.50 -2.28 -15.09
N LYS A 187 -5.29 -1.12 -14.48
CA LYS A 187 -4.00 -0.40 -14.55
C LYS A 187 -2.84 -1.17 -13.94
N VAL A 188 -3.13 -2.10 -13.04
CA VAL A 188 -2.12 -2.91 -12.34
C VAL A 188 -2.02 -4.31 -12.95
N LEU A 189 -3.17 -4.93 -13.26
CA LEU A 189 -3.22 -6.34 -13.65
C LEU A 189 -3.33 -6.57 -15.16
N GLY A 190 -3.74 -5.55 -15.93
CA GLY A 190 -4.13 -5.73 -17.33
C GLY A 190 -5.57 -6.23 -17.48
N ASP A 191 -5.97 -6.48 -18.74
CA ASP A 191 -7.38 -6.73 -19.05
C ASP A 191 -7.88 -8.12 -18.58
N GLU A 192 -7.10 -9.18 -18.83
CA GLU A 192 -7.55 -10.54 -18.56
C GLU A 192 -7.69 -10.84 -17.07
N PRO A 193 -6.69 -10.59 -16.20
CA PRO A 193 -6.86 -10.78 -14.76
C PRO A 193 -7.89 -9.82 -14.13
N ALA A 194 -7.97 -8.57 -14.62
CA ALA A 194 -8.97 -7.60 -14.17
C ALA A 194 -10.40 -8.10 -14.42
N ALA A 195 -10.64 -8.83 -15.51
CA ALA A 195 -11.94 -9.42 -15.83
C ALA A 195 -12.39 -10.47 -14.79
N VAL A 196 -11.46 -11.19 -14.17
CA VAL A 196 -11.76 -12.17 -13.10
C VAL A 196 -12.29 -11.43 -11.87
N PHE A 197 -11.60 -10.37 -11.43
CA PHE A 197 -12.04 -9.54 -10.29
C PHE A 197 -13.39 -8.89 -10.57
N ARG A 198 -13.60 -8.35 -11.77
CA ARG A 198 -14.88 -7.78 -12.18
C ARG A 198 -16.01 -8.79 -12.02
N LYS A 199 -15.86 -9.99 -12.61
CA LYS A 199 -16.87 -11.06 -12.55
C LYS A 199 -17.16 -11.49 -11.11
N LEU A 200 -16.13 -11.57 -10.25
CA LEU A 200 -16.31 -11.91 -8.83
C LEU A 200 -17.18 -10.87 -8.12
N HIS A 201 -16.90 -9.58 -8.31
CA HIS A 201 -17.68 -8.51 -7.70
C HIS A 201 -19.12 -8.47 -8.23
N GLU A 202 -19.32 -8.61 -9.56
CA GLU A 202 -20.64 -8.67 -10.19
C GLU A 202 -21.45 -9.87 -9.65
N ALA A 203 -20.83 -11.04 -9.51
CA ALA A 203 -21.46 -12.24 -8.92
C ALA A 203 -21.83 -12.04 -7.45
N ASN A 204 -21.14 -11.16 -6.72
CA ASN A 204 -21.47 -10.76 -5.36
C ASN A 204 -22.39 -9.54 -5.28
N GLY A 205 -23.00 -9.12 -6.42
CA GLY A 205 -24.03 -8.08 -6.46
C GLY A 205 -23.50 -6.65 -6.43
N VAL A 206 -22.27 -6.40 -6.87
CA VAL A 206 -21.72 -5.07 -7.09
C VAL A 206 -22.11 -4.59 -8.49
N GLU A 207 -22.65 -3.38 -8.59
CA GLU A 207 -22.86 -2.68 -9.85
C GLU A 207 -21.66 -1.81 -10.20
N PHE A 208 -21.26 -1.81 -11.48
CA PHE A 208 -20.16 -0.96 -11.97
C PHE A 208 -20.65 0.11 -12.93
N ARG A 209 -20.06 1.30 -12.81
CA ARG A 209 -20.13 2.41 -13.75
C ARG A 209 -18.71 2.76 -14.15
N PHE A 210 -18.28 2.21 -15.27
CA PHE A 210 -16.93 2.41 -15.82
C PHE A 210 -16.87 3.64 -16.74
N GLU A 211 -15.64 4.12 -17.01
CA GLU A 211 -15.35 5.24 -17.90
C GLU A 211 -16.11 6.52 -17.49
N SER A 212 -16.36 6.65 -16.18
CA SER A 212 -17.07 7.78 -15.59
C SER A 212 -16.44 8.19 -14.27
N GLY A 213 -16.42 9.48 -14.02
CA GLY A 213 -16.07 10.07 -12.72
C GLY A 213 -17.31 10.63 -12.04
N VAL A 214 -17.11 11.18 -10.84
CA VAL A 214 -18.15 11.92 -10.11
C VAL A 214 -17.90 13.41 -10.31
N ARG A 215 -18.92 14.12 -10.78
CA ARG A 215 -18.89 15.57 -11.01
C ARG A 215 -19.24 16.37 -9.76
N GLU A 216 -20.21 15.89 -8.97
CA GLU A 216 -20.66 16.54 -7.74
C GLU A 216 -21.42 15.57 -6.83
N PHE A 217 -21.47 15.88 -5.53
CA PHE A 217 -22.34 15.23 -4.56
C PHE A 217 -23.45 16.20 -4.11
N GLY A 218 -24.69 15.75 -4.23
CA GLY A 218 -25.85 16.44 -3.66
C GLY A 218 -25.99 16.11 -2.18
N SER A 219 -26.29 17.13 -1.36
CA SER A 219 -26.47 16.94 0.08
C SER A 219 -27.80 17.54 0.56
N LEU A 220 -28.37 16.95 1.61
CA LEU A 220 -29.51 17.46 2.36
C LEU A 220 -29.14 17.51 3.85
N ASP A 221 -29.34 18.66 4.48
CA ASP A 221 -28.94 18.91 5.87
C ASP A 221 -27.46 18.56 6.16
N GLY A 222 -26.59 18.81 5.16
CA GLY A 222 -25.14 18.55 5.25
C GLY A 222 -24.73 17.08 5.07
N ALA A 223 -25.68 16.15 4.86
CA ALA A 223 -25.39 14.75 4.58
C ALA A 223 -25.55 14.43 3.10
N VAL A 224 -24.65 13.62 2.54
CA VAL A 224 -24.72 13.18 1.13
C VAL A 224 -26.02 12.42 0.86
N ARG A 225 -26.66 12.69 -0.30
CA ARG A 225 -27.91 12.05 -0.75
C ARG A 225 -27.88 11.63 -2.20
N SER A 226 -27.07 12.26 -3.02
CA SER A 226 -26.90 11.88 -4.42
C SER A 226 -25.47 12.09 -4.90
N ALA A 227 -25.12 11.44 -5.99
CA ALA A 227 -23.91 11.68 -6.76
C ALA A 227 -24.28 11.84 -8.22
N VAL A 228 -23.77 12.89 -8.86
CA VAL A 228 -23.94 13.13 -10.29
C VAL A 228 -22.65 12.73 -11.00
N LEU A 229 -22.78 11.83 -11.97
CA LEU A 229 -21.67 11.34 -12.77
C LEU A 229 -21.37 12.28 -13.96
N ASP A 230 -20.21 12.04 -14.62
CA ASP A 230 -19.77 12.84 -15.76
C ASP A 230 -20.76 12.81 -16.94
N ASP A 231 -21.48 11.70 -17.12
CA ASP A 231 -22.52 11.54 -18.15
C ASP A 231 -23.89 12.17 -17.79
N GLY A 232 -23.97 12.78 -16.60
CA GLY A 232 -25.19 13.38 -16.07
C GLY A 232 -26.12 12.40 -15.33
N THR A 233 -25.76 11.13 -15.22
CA THR A 233 -26.52 10.16 -14.41
C THR A 233 -26.49 10.58 -12.94
N GLU A 234 -27.65 10.65 -12.30
CA GLU A 234 -27.79 10.88 -10.86
C GLU A 234 -28.06 9.56 -10.13
N LEU A 235 -27.23 9.27 -9.12
CA LEU A 235 -27.35 8.11 -8.24
C LEU A 235 -27.78 8.56 -6.85
N ALA A 236 -28.83 7.93 -6.30
CA ALA A 236 -29.19 8.10 -4.90
C ALA A 236 -28.16 7.35 -4.04
N VAL A 237 -27.59 8.01 -3.04
CA VAL A 237 -26.56 7.43 -2.18
C VAL A 237 -26.73 7.90 -0.74
N ASP A 238 -26.44 7.04 0.23
CA ASP A 238 -26.42 7.35 1.66
C ASP A 238 -24.99 7.42 2.23
N LEU A 239 -24.06 6.82 1.50
CA LEU A 239 -22.65 6.70 1.89
C LEU A 239 -21.77 6.71 0.64
N VAL A 240 -20.69 7.47 0.68
CA VAL A 240 -19.65 7.48 -0.35
C VAL A 240 -18.32 7.08 0.27
N ALA A 241 -17.64 6.10 -0.32
CA ALA A 241 -16.25 5.75 0.01
C ALA A 241 -15.34 6.09 -1.17
N VAL A 242 -14.35 6.96 -0.95
CA VAL A 242 -13.46 7.47 -2.00
C VAL A 242 -12.10 6.78 -1.91
N GLY A 243 -11.73 6.05 -2.98
CA GLY A 243 -10.48 5.33 -3.12
C GLY A 243 -9.76 5.65 -4.45
N VAL A 244 -9.48 6.92 -4.70
CA VAL A 244 -8.89 7.42 -5.97
C VAL A 244 -7.36 7.51 -5.94
N GLY A 245 -6.74 6.77 -5.04
CA GLY A 245 -5.29 6.65 -4.89
C GLY A 245 -4.70 7.53 -3.80
N ILE A 246 -3.37 7.46 -3.70
CA ILE A 246 -2.57 8.19 -2.72
C ILE A 246 -1.46 8.98 -3.42
N ARG A 247 -0.79 9.84 -2.67
CA ARG A 247 0.42 10.57 -3.10
C ARG A 247 1.45 10.52 -1.99
N PRO A 248 2.76 10.43 -2.30
CA PRO A 248 3.80 10.43 -1.28
C PRO A 248 3.79 11.73 -0.48
N ASP A 249 4.06 11.63 0.83
CA ASP A 249 4.14 12.81 1.71
C ASP A 249 5.56 13.36 1.75
N THR A 250 5.92 14.11 0.69
CA THR A 250 7.27 14.63 0.41
C THR A 250 7.55 16.00 1.02
N ALA A 251 6.56 16.65 1.65
CA ALA A 251 6.66 18.05 2.07
C ALA A 251 7.90 18.36 2.94
N LEU A 252 8.27 17.45 3.85
CA LEU A 252 9.48 17.64 4.68
C LEU A 252 10.77 17.57 3.85
N ALA A 253 10.82 16.66 2.88
CA ALA A 253 11.97 16.51 1.99
C ALA A 253 12.13 17.72 1.06
N GLU A 254 11.03 18.22 0.50
CA GLU A 254 10.99 19.40 -0.35
C GLU A 254 11.49 20.65 0.40
N HIS A 255 10.97 20.88 1.62
CA HIS A 255 11.41 22.00 2.46
C HIS A 255 12.88 21.87 2.89
N ALA A 256 13.39 20.66 3.04
CA ALA A 256 14.79 20.38 3.33
C ALA A 256 15.72 20.54 2.11
N GLY A 257 15.19 20.76 0.91
CA GLY A 257 15.93 20.84 -0.34
C GLY A 257 16.47 19.50 -0.85
N LEU A 258 15.88 18.38 -0.41
CA LEU A 258 16.21 17.04 -0.91
C LEU A 258 15.60 16.81 -2.29
N ALA A 259 16.22 15.93 -3.08
CA ALA A 259 15.70 15.57 -4.39
C ALA A 259 14.36 14.81 -4.26
N VAL A 260 13.34 15.24 -5.02
CA VAL A 260 12.01 14.64 -5.07
C VAL A 260 11.60 14.42 -6.53
N ASP A 261 11.20 13.18 -6.84
CA ASP A 261 10.61 12.79 -8.13
C ASP A 261 9.68 11.58 -7.88
N ASP A 262 8.36 11.81 -7.94
CA ASP A 262 7.34 10.84 -7.50
C ASP A 262 7.68 10.18 -6.15
N GLY A 263 8.15 10.98 -5.19
CA GLY A 263 8.66 10.56 -3.89
C GLY A 263 10.04 11.12 -3.60
N VAL A 264 10.57 10.88 -2.41
CA VAL A 264 11.93 11.26 -2.04
C VAL A 264 12.92 10.34 -2.77
N VAL A 265 13.75 10.94 -3.63
CA VAL A 265 14.74 10.18 -4.42
C VAL A 265 15.82 9.62 -3.49
N VAL A 266 16.00 8.30 -3.52
CA VAL A 266 17.03 7.60 -2.73
C VAL A 266 17.80 6.60 -3.59
N ASP A 267 19.07 6.39 -3.23
CA ASP A 267 19.92 5.37 -3.86
C ASP A 267 19.51 3.94 -3.43
N ALA A 268 20.25 2.93 -3.89
CA ALA A 268 20.00 1.53 -3.52
C ALA A 268 20.20 1.23 -2.03
N SER A 269 20.83 2.12 -1.27
CA SER A 269 20.95 2.02 0.20
C SER A 269 19.86 2.82 0.94
N LEU A 270 18.86 3.34 0.23
CA LEU A 270 17.76 4.18 0.75
C LEU A 270 18.24 5.54 1.29
N ARG A 271 19.43 6.00 0.88
CA ARG A 271 20.00 7.28 1.26
C ARG A 271 19.58 8.36 0.26
N THR A 272 19.22 9.53 0.77
CA THR A 272 18.84 10.70 -0.02
C THR A 272 20.07 11.42 -0.60
N SER A 273 19.89 12.59 -1.20
CA SER A 273 20.96 13.49 -1.60
C SER A 273 21.79 14.05 -0.42
N ASP A 274 21.26 13.97 0.81
CA ASP A 274 21.99 14.27 2.04
C ASP A 274 22.53 12.95 2.67
N PRO A 275 23.81 12.84 3.02
CA PRO A 275 24.43 11.60 3.51
C PRO A 275 23.93 11.15 4.90
N ASP A 276 23.29 12.03 5.65
CA ASP A 276 22.77 11.76 6.99
C ASP A 276 21.25 11.57 6.99
N ILE A 277 20.57 11.69 5.82
CA ILE A 277 19.12 11.55 5.68
C ILE A 277 18.77 10.39 4.75
N TYR A 278 17.86 9.55 5.21
CA TYR A 278 17.35 8.36 4.52
C TYR A 278 15.83 8.47 4.31
N ALA A 279 15.28 7.72 3.34
CA ALA A 279 13.83 7.59 3.21
C ALA A 279 13.43 6.16 2.85
N CYS A 280 12.29 5.69 3.38
CA CYS A 280 11.77 4.35 3.09
C CYS A 280 10.24 4.29 3.16
N GLY A 281 9.67 3.19 2.66
CA GLY A 281 8.22 3.00 2.54
C GLY A 281 7.62 3.78 1.38
N ASP A 282 6.32 4.13 1.45
CA ASP A 282 5.58 4.74 0.34
C ASP A 282 6.16 6.10 -0.11
N VAL A 283 6.87 6.81 0.77
CA VAL A 283 7.46 8.12 0.45
C VAL A 283 8.69 8.03 -0.43
N ALA A 284 9.38 6.87 -0.46
CA ALA A 284 10.66 6.73 -1.13
C ALA A 284 10.50 6.34 -2.60
N SER A 285 11.15 7.09 -3.49
CA SER A 285 11.44 6.72 -4.88
C SER A 285 12.84 6.10 -4.90
N ALA A 286 12.89 4.78 -4.67
CA ALA A 286 14.15 4.06 -4.46
C ALA A 286 14.75 3.52 -5.77
N TYR A 287 16.05 3.71 -5.97
CA TYR A 287 16.74 3.07 -7.08
C TYR A 287 16.78 1.56 -6.87
N HIS A 288 16.21 0.81 -7.82
CA HIS A 288 16.12 -0.64 -7.77
C HIS A 288 17.18 -1.27 -8.68
N PRO A 289 18.22 -1.92 -8.13
CA PRO A 289 19.36 -2.40 -8.92
C PRO A 289 19.00 -3.40 -10.01
N LEU A 290 18.09 -4.36 -9.73
CA LEU A 290 17.67 -5.37 -10.71
C LEU A 290 16.85 -4.78 -11.88
N LEU A 291 16.16 -3.68 -11.66
CA LEU A 291 15.33 -3.02 -12.68
C LEU A 291 16.04 -1.81 -13.32
N GLY A 292 17.19 -1.37 -12.77
CA GLY A 292 17.99 -0.27 -13.29
C GLY A 292 17.29 1.09 -13.30
N ARG A 293 16.27 1.27 -12.45
CA ARG A 293 15.45 2.50 -12.40
C ARG A 293 14.94 2.77 -10.99
N HIS A 294 14.46 3.99 -10.75
CA HIS A 294 13.75 4.30 -9.52
C HIS A 294 12.34 3.72 -9.56
N LEU A 295 11.91 3.17 -8.41
CA LEU A 295 10.55 2.69 -8.17
C LEU A 295 10.02 3.32 -6.88
N ARG A 296 8.75 3.69 -6.92
CA ARG A 296 7.98 4.00 -5.72
C ARG A 296 6.90 2.93 -5.54
N THR A 297 7.00 2.20 -4.44
CA THR A 297 6.12 1.07 -4.14
C THR A 297 5.32 1.34 -2.88
N GLU A 298 3.99 1.30 -2.98
CA GLU A 298 3.03 1.62 -1.91
C GLU A 298 2.50 0.34 -1.22
N HIS A 299 3.39 -0.59 -0.88
CA HIS A 299 2.97 -1.90 -0.39
C HIS A 299 3.48 -2.17 1.02
N TRP A 300 2.73 -3.00 1.76
CA TRP A 300 3.09 -3.46 3.10
C TRP A 300 4.50 -4.07 3.15
N ALA A 301 4.82 -4.95 2.20
CA ALA A 301 6.14 -5.60 2.13
C ALA A 301 7.27 -4.59 1.91
N ASN A 302 7.06 -3.56 1.07
CA ASN A 302 8.03 -2.48 0.85
C ASN A 302 8.28 -1.68 2.14
N ALA A 303 7.23 -1.32 2.87
CA ALA A 303 7.38 -0.61 4.14
C ALA A 303 8.18 -1.44 5.16
N ARG A 304 7.88 -2.75 5.26
CA ARG A 304 8.53 -3.69 6.16
C ARG A 304 10.00 -3.91 5.82
N ALA A 305 10.31 -4.21 4.57
CA ALA A 305 11.67 -4.48 4.11
C ALA A 305 12.51 -3.19 4.02
N GLY A 306 11.92 -2.09 3.53
CA GLY A 306 12.57 -0.79 3.43
C GLY A 306 12.96 -0.22 4.79
N GLY A 307 12.10 -0.35 5.82
CA GLY A 307 12.44 0.06 7.18
C GLY A 307 13.67 -0.67 7.72
N LYS A 308 13.73 -2.00 7.51
CA LYS A 308 14.89 -2.81 7.90
C LYS A 308 16.16 -2.42 7.16
N ALA A 309 16.06 -2.23 5.84
CA ALA A 309 17.18 -1.86 5.00
C ALA A 309 17.74 -0.46 5.36
N ALA A 310 16.84 0.52 5.53
CA ALA A 310 17.22 1.88 5.92
C ALA A 310 17.95 1.91 7.27
N ALA A 311 17.47 1.16 8.27
CA ALA A 311 18.12 1.07 9.58
C ALA A 311 19.55 0.53 9.49
N LYS A 312 19.78 -0.52 8.70
CA LYS A 312 21.12 -1.08 8.45
C LYS A 312 22.03 -0.06 7.75
N ALA A 313 21.52 0.63 6.73
CA ALA A 313 22.26 1.68 6.04
C ALA A 313 22.61 2.87 6.98
N MET A 314 21.68 3.28 7.86
CA MET A 314 21.95 4.31 8.88
C MET A 314 23.06 3.90 9.85
N LEU A 315 23.25 2.60 10.10
CA LEU A 315 24.36 2.05 10.89
C LEU A 315 25.69 1.97 10.12
N GLY A 316 25.68 2.32 8.83
CA GLY A 316 26.87 2.27 7.96
C GLY A 316 27.14 0.88 7.40
N GLN A 317 26.18 -0.04 7.46
CA GLN A 317 26.29 -1.34 6.81
C GLN A 317 26.13 -1.18 5.29
N ASP A 318 26.76 -2.07 4.52
CA ASP A 318 26.59 -2.13 3.07
C ASP A 318 25.21 -2.75 2.75
N VAL A 319 24.35 -1.95 2.12
CA VAL A 319 22.96 -2.31 1.81
C VAL A 319 22.67 -2.07 0.33
N SER A 320 22.16 -3.10 -0.35
CA SER A 320 21.52 -3.00 -1.66
C SER A 320 20.05 -3.40 -1.51
N TYR A 321 19.14 -2.45 -1.69
CA TYR A 321 17.70 -2.68 -1.58
C TYR A 321 17.13 -3.22 -2.89
N GLU A 322 16.98 -4.54 -2.97
CA GLU A 322 16.57 -5.29 -4.17
C GLU A 322 15.26 -6.07 -3.94
N GLN A 323 14.41 -5.56 -3.05
CA GLN A 323 13.14 -6.22 -2.74
C GLN A 323 12.25 -6.28 -3.97
N VAL A 324 11.96 -7.48 -4.46
CA VAL A 324 10.93 -7.67 -5.48
C VAL A 324 9.60 -7.12 -4.93
N PRO A 325 8.94 -6.19 -5.63
CA PRO A 325 7.65 -5.66 -5.18
C PRO A 325 6.68 -6.81 -4.90
N TYR A 326 6.01 -6.74 -3.75
CA TYR A 326 5.04 -7.73 -3.33
C TYR A 326 3.87 -7.06 -2.65
N PHE A 327 2.66 -7.49 -2.97
CA PHE A 327 1.44 -7.11 -2.27
C PHE A 327 0.41 -8.25 -2.27
N PHE A 328 -0.62 -8.08 -1.44
CA PHE A 328 -1.71 -9.03 -1.33
C PHE A 328 -3.05 -8.30 -1.18
N THR A 329 -4.14 -9.00 -1.49
CA THR A 329 -5.49 -8.53 -1.21
C THR A 329 -6.38 -9.70 -0.80
N ASP A 330 -7.40 -9.39 0.02
CA ASP A 330 -8.46 -10.31 0.39
C ASP A 330 -9.81 -9.66 0.05
N GLN A 331 -10.60 -10.31 -0.79
CA GLN A 331 -11.90 -9.82 -1.23
C GLN A 331 -12.88 -10.99 -1.31
N TYR A 332 -13.93 -10.99 -0.48
CA TYR A 332 -14.83 -12.14 -0.31
C TYR A 332 -14.10 -13.40 0.16
N ASP A 333 -14.09 -14.46 -0.68
CA ASP A 333 -13.33 -15.70 -0.49
C ASP A 333 -12.06 -15.77 -1.37
N LEU A 334 -11.72 -14.68 -2.05
CA LEU A 334 -10.50 -14.54 -2.82
C LEU A 334 -9.39 -14.02 -1.92
N GLY A 335 -8.33 -14.81 -1.78
CA GLY A 335 -7.03 -14.35 -1.32
C GLY A 335 -6.04 -14.35 -2.49
N MET A 336 -5.26 -13.28 -2.63
CA MET A 336 -4.33 -13.12 -3.72
C MET A 336 -3.00 -12.55 -3.22
N GLU A 337 -1.92 -13.07 -3.78
CA GLU A 337 -0.58 -12.52 -3.65
C GLU A 337 0.00 -12.23 -5.02
N TYR A 338 0.71 -11.13 -5.14
CA TYR A 338 1.37 -10.69 -6.37
C TYR A 338 2.83 -10.35 -6.08
N CYS A 339 3.74 -10.77 -6.95
CA CYS A 339 5.14 -10.36 -6.90
C CYS A 339 5.63 -9.93 -8.29
N GLY A 340 6.54 -8.95 -8.31
CA GLY A 340 7.12 -8.41 -9.53
C GLY A 340 6.67 -7.00 -9.86
N TRP A 341 6.91 -6.61 -11.11
CA TRP A 341 6.54 -5.30 -11.64
C TRP A 341 6.18 -5.41 -13.12
N ALA A 342 4.90 -5.27 -13.44
CA ALA A 342 4.38 -5.31 -14.79
C ALA A 342 3.40 -4.14 -15.00
N GLY A 343 3.92 -2.98 -15.38
CA GLY A 343 3.11 -1.83 -15.77
C GLY A 343 2.55 -1.98 -17.20
N PRO A 344 1.60 -1.10 -17.59
CA PRO A 344 1.11 -1.07 -18.96
C PRO A 344 2.26 -0.86 -19.96
N GLY A 345 2.42 -1.80 -20.89
CA GLY A 345 3.49 -1.80 -21.89
C GLY A 345 4.79 -2.48 -21.47
N ASP A 346 4.93 -2.93 -20.23
CA ASP A 346 6.10 -3.67 -19.76
C ASP A 346 6.02 -5.17 -20.18
N TYR A 347 4.84 -5.68 -20.47
CA TYR A 347 4.60 -7.09 -20.83
C TYR A 347 3.84 -7.23 -22.14
N ALA A 348 4.01 -8.37 -22.81
CA ALA A 348 3.36 -8.73 -24.06
C ALA A 348 2.07 -9.55 -23.86
N ARG A 349 2.06 -10.42 -22.85
CA ARG A 349 0.93 -11.33 -22.58
C ARG A 349 0.88 -11.78 -21.13
N VAL A 350 -0.29 -12.29 -20.73
CA VAL A 350 -0.49 -12.98 -19.45
C VAL A 350 -0.73 -14.47 -19.74
N VAL A 351 -0.04 -15.34 -19.02
CA VAL A 351 -0.22 -16.80 -19.08
C VAL A 351 -0.91 -17.25 -17.79
N PHE A 352 -2.01 -17.98 -17.93
CA PHE A 352 -2.75 -18.53 -16.79
C PHE A 352 -2.44 -20.01 -16.61
N ARG A 353 -2.38 -20.41 -15.34
CA ARG A 353 -2.25 -21.78 -14.87
C ARG A 353 -3.37 -22.06 -13.89
N GLY A 354 -4.30 -22.96 -14.24
CA GLY A 354 -5.54 -23.22 -13.51
C GLY A 354 -6.75 -22.54 -14.13
N SER A 355 -7.89 -22.56 -13.43
CA SER A 355 -9.14 -21.98 -13.92
C SER A 355 -9.34 -20.56 -13.46
N THR A 356 -9.86 -19.70 -14.32
CA THR A 356 -10.25 -18.31 -14.01
C THR A 356 -11.76 -18.14 -13.93
N GLU A 357 -12.53 -19.24 -13.94
CA GLU A 357 -13.99 -19.20 -13.94
C GLU A 357 -14.56 -18.98 -12.54
N ILE A 358 -15.47 -18.03 -12.42
CA ILE A 358 -16.27 -17.82 -11.21
C ILE A 358 -17.44 -18.82 -11.23
N VAL A 359 -17.52 -19.67 -10.20
CA VAL A 359 -18.59 -20.67 -10.08
C VAL A 359 -19.37 -20.39 -8.80
N ASP A 360 -20.70 -20.24 -8.92
CA ASP A 360 -21.59 -19.94 -7.80
C ASP A 360 -21.13 -18.75 -6.94
N GLY A 361 -20.56 -17.72 -7.57
CA GLY A 361 -20.06 -16.52 -6.92
C GLY A 361 -18.76 -16.70 -6.14
N LYS A 362 -18.12 -17.86 -6.25
CA LYS A 362 -16.85 -18.19 -5.58
C LYS A 362 -15.65 -17.89 -6.46
N ALA A 363 -14.59 -17.46 -5.80
CA ALA A 363 -13.32 -17.19 -6.45
C ALA A 363 -12.64 -18.47 -6.94
N PRO A 364 -11.97 -18.41 -8.11
CA PRO A 364 -11.23 -19.54 -8.68
C PRO A 364 -9.88 -19.75 -8.00
N GLU A 365 -9.21 -20.84 -8.43
CA GLU A 365 -7.82 -21.13 -8.07
C GLU A 365 -6.95 -21.08 -9.33
N PHE A 366 -5.99 -20.12 -9.37
CA PHE A 366 -5.08 -20.00 -10.53
C PHE A 366 -3.80 -19.25 -10.17
N ILE A 367 -2.81 -19.37 -11.04
CA ILE A 367 -1.62 -18.52 -11.09
C ILE A 367 -1.62 -17.78 -12.42
N ALA A 368 -1.25 -16.50 -12.42
CA ALA A 368 -1.04 -15.70 -13.62
C ALA A 368 0.42 -15.23 -13.68
N PHE A 369 1.00 -15.25 -14.88
CA PHE A 369 2.36 -14.80 -15.16
C PHE A 369 2.33 -13.73 -16.24
N TRP A 370 2.99 -12.57 -16.01
CA TRP A 370 3.18 -11.51 -16.99
C TRP A 370 4.51 -11.70 -17.69
N LEU A 371 4.47 -11.91 -18.99
CA LEU A 371 5.64 -12.20 -19.80
C LEU A 371 5.93 -11.07 -20.78
N THR A 372 7.22 -10.76 -20.94
CA THR A 372 7.73 -9.89 -22.00
C THR A 372 7.65 -10.60 -23.38
N ASP A 373 7.96 -9.87 -24.47
CA ASP A 373 8.01 -10.44 -25.84
C ASP A 373 9.04 -11.59 -25.97
N ASP A 374 10.10 -11.55 -25.17
CA ASP A 374 11.16 -12.56 -25.12
C ASP A 374 10.96 -13.59 -23.98
N ASP A 375 9.71 -13.79 -23.56
CA ASP A 375 9.26 -14.82 -22.61
C ASP A 375 9.83 -14.71 -21.18
N ARG A 376 10.30 -13.57 -20.75
CA ARG A 376 10.73 -13.36 -19.36
C ARG A 376 9.54 -13.09 -18.45
N VAL A 377 9.46 -13.79 -17.33
CA VAL A 377 8.46 -13.54 -16.29
C VAL A 377 8.86 -12.30 -15.50
N ILE A 378 8.11 -11.21 -15.59
CA ILE A 378 8.38 -9.96 -14.86
C ILE A 378 7.42 -9.72 -13.71
N ALA A 379 6.32 -10.46 -13.67
CA ALA A 379 5.42 -10.50 -12.52
C ALA A 379 4.68 -11.83 -12.47
N ALA A 380 4.25 -12.22 -11.29
CA ALA A 380 3.40 -13.37 -11.06
C ALA A 380 2.38 -13.10 -9.96
N MET A 381 1.23 -13.76 -10.04
CA MET A 381 0.13 -13.65 -9.10
C MET A 381 -0.47 -15.02 -8.84
N ASN A 382 -0.69 -15.39 -7.57
CA ASN A 382 -1.50 -16.55 -7.20
C ASN A 382 -2.82 -16.09 -6.60
N VAL A 383 -3.89 -16.82 -6.92
CA VAL A 383 -5.22 -16.66 -6.34
C VAL A 383 -5.63 -17.98 -5.70
N ASN A 384 -5.89 -17.97 -4.40
CA ASN A 384 -6.30 -19.13 -3.58
C ASN A 384 -5.37 -20.37 -3.69
N ILE A 385 -4.12 -20.18 -4.12
CA ILE A 385 -3.06 -21.19 -4.13
C ILE A 385 -1.94 -20.70 -3.24
N TRP A 386 -1.64 -21.39 -2.17
CA TRP A 386 -0.74 -20.93 -1.11
C TRP A 386 0.62 -21.64 -1.15
N ASP A 387 1.60 -21.09 -0.42
CA ASP A 387 2.97 -21.62 -0.28
C ASP A 387 3.75 -21.70 -1.60
N VAL A 388 3.45 -20.79 -2.55
CA VAL A 388 4.08 -20.72 -3.88
C VAL A 388 4.92 -19.47 -4.11
N GLN A 389 4.91 -18.52 -3.16
CA GLN A 389 5.53 -17.19 -3.33
C GLN A 389 7.05 -17.24 -3.54
N ASP A 390 7.75 -18.17 -2.89
CA ASP A 390 9.20 -18.30 -3.05
C ASP A 390 9.56 -18.70 -4.48
N ASP A 391 8.84 -19.69 -5.07
CA ASP A 391 9.02 -20.13 -6.46
C ASP A 391 8.65 -19.01 -7.45
N LEU A 392 7.53 -18.31 -7.22
CA LEU A 392 7.09 -17.19 -8.07
C LEU A 392 8.10 -16.04 -8.04
N SER A 393 8.57 -15.68 -6.86
CA SER A 393 9.59 -14.64 -6.70
C SER A 393 10.91 -15.00 -7.35
N ALA A 394 11.30 -16.28 -7.32
CA ALA A 394 12.51 -16.78 -7.99
C ALA A 394 12.38 -16.70 -9.51
N LEU A 395 11.22 -17.07 -10.08
CA LEU A 395 10.93 -16.92 -11.52
C LEU A 395 10.98 -15.45 -11.96
N VAL A 396 10.40 -14.54 -11.18
CA VAL A 396 10.42 -13.10 -11.46
C VAL A 396 11.85 -12.55 -11.41
N LYS A 397 12.64 -12.92 -10.41
CA LYS A 397 14.05 -12.52 -10.32
C LYS A 397 14.87 -13.02 -11.52
N ALA A 398 14.64 -14.27 -11.95
CA ALA A 398 15.28 -14.83 -13.13
C ALA A 398 14.90 -14.04 -14.40
N GLY A 399 13.61 -13.66 -14.53
CA GLY A 399 13.13 -12.81 -15.61
C GLY A 399 13.75 -11.41 -15.61
N PHE A 400 13.89 -10.76 -14.45
CA PHE A 400 14.60 -9.49 -14.32
C PHE A 400 16.08 -9.61 -14.69
N SER A 401 16.69 -10.77 -14.45
CA SER A 401 18.07 -11.07 -14.85
C SER A 401 18.23 -11.51 -16.31
N GLY A 402 17.13 -11.48 -17.10
CA GLY A 402 17.16 -11.79 -18.54
C GLY A 402 16.89 -13.24 -18.90
N THR A 403 16.50 -14.10 -17.97
CA THR A 403 16.22 -15.53 -18.23
C THR A 403 14.79 -15.72 -18.74
N PRO A 404 14.58 -16.29 -19.95
CA PRO A 404 13.25 -16.63 -20.45
C PRO A 404 12.70 -17.88 -19.77
N ALA A 405 11.36 -17.99 -19.75
CA ALA A 405 10.63 -19.16 -19.29
C ALA A 405 9.81 -19.75 -20.43
N ASP A 406 9.50 -21.05 -20.40
CA ASP A 406 8.64 -21.71 -21.38
C ASP A 406 7.15 -21.46 -21.03
N PRO A 407 6.40 -20.69 -21.84
CA PRO A 407 5.00 -20.37 -21.54
C PRO A 407 4.08 -21.59 -21.48
N ALA A 408 4.37 -22.65 -22.25
CA ALA A 408 3.57 -23.87 -22.24
C ALA A 408 3.75 -24.63 -20.92
N ARG A 409 4.97 -24.66 -20.38
CA ARG A 409 5.26 -25.25 -19.06
C ARG A 409 4.70 -24.40 -17.92
N LEU A 410 4.73 -23.07 -18.05
CA LEU A 410 4.09 -22.18 -17.07
C LEU A 410 2.58 -22.45 -16.98
N ALA A 411 1.90 -22.68 -18.10
CA ALA A 411 0.46 -22.93 -18.15
C ALA A 411 0.06 -24.33 -17.65
N ASP A 412 0.98 -25.31 -17.68
CA ASP A 412 0.67 -26.71 -17.36
C ASP A 412 0.69 -26.99 -15.85
N PRO A 413 -0.47 -27.21 -15.19
CA PRO A 413 -0.51 -27.46 -13.75
C PRO A 413 0.13 -28.80 -13.33
N SER A 414 0.43 -29.71 -14.27
CA SER A 414 1.13 -30.97 -13.97
C SER A 414 2.64 -30.78 -13.76
N VAL A 415 3.22 -29.66 -14.22
CA VAL A 415 4.64 -29.32 -14.04
C VAL A 415 4.82 -28.63 -12.67
N PRO A 416 5.60 -29.15 -11.72
CA PRO A 416 5.85 -28.45 -10.46
C PRO A 416 6.48 -27.07 -10.68
N LEU A 417 6.11 -26.07 -9.87
CA LEU A 417 6.68 -24.70 -9.98
C LEU A 417 8.19 -24.71 -9.80
N SER A 418 8.71 -25.51 -8.88
CA SER A 418 10.15 -25.67 -8.68
C SER A 418 10.92 -26.21 -9.91
N ALA A 419 10.23 -26.93 -10.79
CA ALA A 419 10.82 -27.42 -12.06
C ALA A 419 10.80 -26.37 -13.19
N LEU A 420 10.20 -25.21 -12.95
CA LEU A 420 10.21 -24.05 -13.86
C LEU A 420 11.37 -23.09 -13.58
N LEU A 421 12.04 -23.25 -12.42
CA LEU A 421 13.18 -22.42 -12.05
C LEU A 421 14.38 -22.72 -12.97
N PRO A 422 15.17 -21.69 -13.32
CA PRO A 422 16.43 -21.91 -14.03
C PRO A 422 17.38 -22.77 -13.20
N THR A 423 18.03 -23.72 -13.86
CA THR A 423 19.04 -24.61 -13.26
C THR A 423 20.35 -23.88 -13.01
#